data_6e36e3ffb366153feefcbf59b01b19ab
#
_entry.id   6e36e3ffb366153feefcbf59b01b19ab
#
_cell.length_a   1.000
_cell.length_b   1.000
_cell.length_c   1.000
_cell.angle_alpha   90.00
_cell.angle_beta   90.00
_cell.angle_gamma   90.00
#
_symmetry.space_group_name_H-M   'P 1'
#
loop_
_entity.id
_entity.type
_entity.pdbx_description
1 polymer ?
#
loop_
_entity_poly.entity_id
_entity_poly.type
_entity_poly.pdbx_seq_one_letter_code
_entity_poly.pdbx_strand_id
1 'polypeptide(L)'
;KKIYNYRTPNAFEALHDVNFQVVDGDFVAIMGPSGSGKSTFINTISTIDVPTSGRVFIHEKEVRSMTENEIGKFRYENLGFIFQDFNLLDTHTMFENIAMPLSLAHVKKEEIAPRVNELAEDMGIQDLLNKFPYECSGGQRQRVAICRALVNHPHIIVADEPTGNLDSAN
;
A
#
# COMPACT_ATOMS: atom_id res chain seq x y z
N LYS A 1 -4.96 -17.63 10.24
CA LYS A 1 -5.00 -18.45 9.03
C LYS A 1 -5.73 -17.74 7.90
N LYS A 2 -5.30 -17.98 6.64
CA LYS A 2 -6.02 -17.57 5.44
C LYS A 2 -6.21 -18.74 4.50
N ILE A 3 -7.47 -19.02 4.15
CA ILE A 3 -7.86 -20.10 3.23
C ILE A 3 -8.67 -19.45 2.11
N TYR A 4 -8.17 -19.53 0.89
CA TYR A 4 -8.92 -19.12 -0.30
C TYR A 4 -9.91 -20.23 -0.69
N ASN A 5 -11.02 -19.85 -1.30
CA ASN A 5 -12.10 -20.78 -1.66
C ASN A 5 -12.57 -21.66 -0.50
N TYR A 6 -12.62 -21.07 0.70
CA TYR A 6 -13.01 -21.79 1.92
C TYR A 6 -14.35 -22.52 1.76
N ARG A 7 -14.40 -23.76 2.24
CA ARG A 7 -15.57 -24.69 2.10
C ARG A 7 -15.89 -25.12 0.67
N THR A 8 -14.95 -25.04 -0.26
CA THR A 8 -15.09 -25.62 -1.60
C THR A 8 -14.05 -26.72 -1.83
N PRO A 9 -14.24 -27.60 -2.85
CA PRO A 9 -13.24 -28.62 -3.20
C PRO A 9 -11.86 -28.05 -3.57
N ASN A 10 -11.80 -26.77 -3.97
CA ASN A 10 -10.58 -26.07 -4.38
C ASN A 10 -10.03 -25.17 -3.24
N ALA A 11 -10.33 -25.52 -1.98
CA ALA A 11 -9.82 -24.76 -0.84
C ALA A 11 -8.29 -24.85 -0.77
N PHE A 12 -7.64 -23.68 -0.63
CA PHE A 12 -6.19 -23.57 -0.52
C PHE A 12 -5.82 -22.75 0.70
N GLU A 13 -5.10 -23.34 1.65
CA GLU A 13 -4.63 -22.65 2.85
C GLU A 13 -3.29 -21.97 2.54
N ALA A 14 -3.35 -20.64 2.39
CA ALA A 14 -2.21 -19.81 2.04
C ALA A 14 -1.41 -19.33 3.27
N LEU A 15 -2.05 -19.20 4.44
CA LEU A 15 -1.41 -18.86 5.70
C LEU A 15 -1.79 -19.84 6.81
N HIS A 16 -0.75 -20.48 7.38
CA HIS A 16 -0.86 -21.43 8.49
C HIS A 16 -0.42 -20.76 9.79
N ASP A 17 -1.25 -20.75 10.81
CA ASP A 17 -0.92 -20.40 12.22
C ASP A 17 0.16 -19.31 12.38
N VAL A 18 0.06 -18.24 11.60
CA VAL A 18 1.00 -17.11 11.69
C VAL A 18 0.69 -16.31 12.95
N ASN A 19 1.71 -16.14 13.80
CA ASN A 19 1.70 -15.25 14.95
C ASN A 19 2.83 -14.24 14.73
N PHE A 20 2.50 -12.96 14.71
CA PHE A 20 3.43 -11.90 14.35
C PHE A 20 3.04 -10.62 15.08
N GLN A 21 4.02 -9.87 15.53
CA GLN A 21 3.85 -8.59 16.18
C GLN A 21 4.93 -7.62 15.67
N VAL A 22 4.55 -6.39 15.46
CA VAL A 22 5.42 -5.27 15.06
C VAL A 22 5.14 -4.13 16.02
N VAL A 23 6.16 -3.39 16.40
CA VAL A 23 6.03 -2.18 17.22
C VAL A 23 6.45 -0.96 16.40
N ASP A 24 6.05 0.23 16.87
CA ASP A 24 6.38 1.48 16.20
C ASP A 24 7.90 1.64 16.05
N GLY A 25 8.32 2.01 14.84
CA GLY A 25 9.73 2.16 14.48
C GLY A 25 10.38 0.89 13.93
N ASP A 26 9.72 -0.26 13.96
CA ASP A 26 10.28 -1.48 13.37
C ASP A 26 10.35 -1.38 11.83
N PHE A 27 11.44 -1.92 11.29
CA PHE A 27 11.60 -2.22 9.87
C PHE A 27 11.66 -3.73 9.69
N VAL A 28 10.65 -4.30 9.02
CA VAL A 28 10.49 -5.75 8.88
C VAL A 28 10.57 -6.18 7.42
N ALA A 29 11.47 -7.10 7.11
CA ALA A 29 11.55 -7.75 5.81
C ALA A 29 10.95 -9.17 5.87
N ILE A 30 9.95 -9.44 4.99
CA ILE A 30 9.32 -10.75 4.85
C ILE A 30 9.95 -11.44 3.66
N MET A 31 10.70 -12.51 3.91
CA MET A 31 11.42 -13.27 2.88
C MET A 31 10.88 -14.68 2.74
N GLY A 32 11.01 -15.24 1.54
CA GLY A 32 10.61 -16.62 1.24
C GLY A 32 10.46 -16.85 -0.26
N PRO A 33 10.39 -18.11 -0.69
CA PRO A 33 10.24 -18.46 -2.12
C PRO A 33 8.89 -17.96 -2.68
N SER A 34 8.76 -17.97 -4.01
CA SER A 34 7.47 -17.71 -4.66
C SER A 34 6.42 -18.70 -4.16
N GLY A 35 5.19 -18.22 -3.93
CA GLY A 35 4.10 -19.04 -3.42
C GLY A 35 4.11 -19.31 -1.90
N SER A 36 5.08 -18.77 -1.14
CA SER A 36 5.13 -18.97 0.34
C SER A 36 4.10 -18.16 1.13
N GLY A 37 3.24 -17.39 0.47
CA GLY A 37 2.18 -16.62 1.12
C GLY A 37 2.55 -15.20 1.52
N LYS A 38 3.70 -14.63 1.07
CA LYS A 38 4.13 -13.26 1.41
C LYS A 38 3.07 -12.21 1.07
N SER A 39 2.64 -12.15 -0.18
CA SER A 39 1.61 -11.18 -0.61
C SER A 39 0.27 -11.43 0.10
N THR A 40 -0.10 -12.69 0.36
CA THR A 40 -1.30 -13.03 1.16
C THR A 40 -1.17 -12.49 2.59
N PHE A 41 0.01 -12.62 3.20
CA PHE A 41 0.26 -12.09 4.54
C PHE A 41 0.19 -10.56 4.53
N ILE A 42 0.89 -9.90 3.60
CA ILE A 42 0.86 -8.45 3.40
C ILE A 42 -0.59 -7.96 3.22
N ASN A 43 -1.37 -8.57 2.33
CA ASN A 43 -2.75 -8.20 2.09
C ASN A 43 -3.65 -8.39 3.33
N THR A 44 -3.35 -9.39 4.15
CA THR A 44 -4.11 -9.66 5.37
C THR A 44 -3.82 -8.64 6.47
N ILE A 45 -2.55 -8.25 6.69
CA ILE A 45 -2.19 -7.27 7.71
C ILE A 45 -2.56 -5.84 7.28
N SER A 46 -2.59 -5.56 5.99
CA SER A 46 -2.98 -4.25 5.43
C SER A 46 -4.48 -4.09 5.19
N THR A 47 -5.27 -5.01 5.73
CA THR A 47 -6.75 -4.98 5.63
C THR A 47 -7.34 -5.08 4.22
N ILE A 48 -6.52 -5.34 3.19
CA ILE A 48 -7.00 -5.60 1.83
C ILE A 48 -7.79 -6.91 1.81
N ASP A 49 -7.30 -7.90 2.57
CA ASP A 49 -7.93 -9.21 2.69
C ASP A 49 -8.26 -9.52 4.17
N VAL A 50 -9.30 -10.30 4.39
CA VAL A 50 -9.72 -10.68 5.75
C VAL A 50 -9.22 -12.09 6.07
N PRO A 51 -8.63 -12.35 7.25
CA PRO A 51 -8.22 -13.71 7.63
C PRO A 51 -9.44 -14.62 7.73
N THR A 52 -9.29 -15.90 7.32
CA THR A 52 -10.36 -16.90 7.46
C THR A 52 -10.62 -17.23 8.94
N SER A 53 -9.54 -17.33 9.74
CA SER A 53 -9.60 -17.48 11.19
C SER A 53 -8.42 -16.81 11.86
N GLY A 54 -8.52 -16.56 13.16
CA GLY A 54 -7.58 -15.74 13.91
C GLY A 54 -7.96 -14.26 13.88
N ARG A 55 -7.11 -13.43 14.44
CA ARG A 55 -7.36 -12.00 14.63
C ARG A 55 -6.19 -11.17 14.13
N VAL A 56 -6.49 -10.01 13.57
CA VAL A 56 -5.51 -8.97 13.23
C VAL A 56 -5.89 -7.73 14.02
N PHE A 57 -4.93 -7.19 14.74
CA PHE A 57 -5.06 -5.95 15.49
C PHE A 57 -4.11 -4.91 14.91
N ILE A 58 -4.58 -3.70 14.77
CA ILE A 58 -3.78 -2.54 14.37
C ILE A 58 -4.14 -1.40 15.32
N HIS A 59 -3.16 -0.85 16.03
CA HIS A 59 -3.37 0.13 17.09
C HIS A 59 -4.51 -0.28 18.03
N GLU A 60 -4.44 -1.48 18.59
CA GLU A 60 -5.40 -2.07 19.53
C GLU A 60 -6.82 -2.32 18.96
N LYS A 61 -7.11 -1.95 17.72
CA LYS A 61 -8.38 -2.24 17.06
C LYS A 61 -8.34 -3.55 16.30
N GLU A 62 -9.29 -4.42 16.56
CA GLU A 62 -9.45 -5.65 15.80
C GLU A 62 -10.06 -5.35 14.41
N VAL A 63 -9.37 -5.71 13.33
CA VAL A 63 -9.81 -5.46 11.95
C VAL A 63 -11.20 -6.02 11.66
N ARG A 64 -11.51 -7.20 12.17
CA ARG A 64 -12.82 -7.85 11.98
C ARG A 64 -13.99 -7.15 12.65
N SER A 65 -13.74 -6.32 13.66
CA SER A 65 -14.79 -5.56 14.34
C SER A 65 -15.15 -4.26 13.62
N MET A 66 -14.39 -3.88 12.59
CA MET A 66 -14.62 -2.67 11.81
C MET A 66 -15.64 -2.90 10.71
N THR A 67 -16.51 -1.93 10.47
CA THR A 67 -17.35 -1.87 9.28
C THR A 67 -16.51 -1.59 8.02
N GLU A 68 -17.05 -1.84 6.82
CA GLU A 68 -16.34 -1.55 5.56
C GLU A 68 -15.94 -0.07 5.45
N ASN A 69 -16.79 0.85 5.91
CA ASN A 69 -16.48 2.28 5.93
C ASN A 69 -15.34 2.62 6.89
N GLU A 70 -15.30 1.99 8.07
CA GLU A 70 -14.22 2.17 9.05
C GLU A 70 -12.90 1.59 8.53
N ILE A 71 -12.93 0.42 7.86
CA ILE A 71 -11.76 -0.16 7.20
C ILE A 71 -11.26 0.75 6.08
N GLY A 72 -12.16 1.28 5.25
CA GLY A 72 -11.83 2.24 4.21
C GLY A 72 -11.13 3.48 4.77
N LYS A 73 -11.73 4.08 5.79
CA LYS A 73 -11.17 5.23 6.50
C LYS A 73 -9.81 4.91 7.10
N PHE A 74 -9.71 3.77 7.79
CA PHE A 74 -8.46 3.32 8.40
C PHE A 74 -7.32 3.21 7.36
N ARG A 75 -7.60 2.65 6.16
CA ARG A 75 -6.61 2.50 5.10
C ARG A 75 -6.01 3.83 4.67
N TYR A 76 -6.82 4.81 4.30
CA TYR A 76 -6.29 6.07 3.78
C TYR A 76 -5.70 6.98 4.86
N GLU A 77 -6.08 6.80 6.14
CA GLU A 77 -5.52 7.57 7.25
C GLU A 77 -4.22 6.98 7.79
N ASN A 78 -4.04 5.65 7.73
CA ASN A 78 -2.97 4.98 8.48
C ASN A 78 -2.03 4.14 7.64
N LEU A 79 -2.42 3.75 6.41
CA LEU A 79 -1.64 2.84 5.58
C LEU A 79 -1.11 3.54 4.32
N GLY A 80 0.20 3.42 4.07
CA GLY A 80 0.81 3.69 2.79
C GLY A 80 1.09 2.38 2.06
N PHE A 81 0.63 2.24 0.82
CA PHE A 81 0.78 1.01 0.06
C PHE A 81 1.67 1.22 -1.17
N ILE A 82 2.75 0.43 -1.25
CA ILE A 82 3.65 0.37 -2.42
C ILE A 82 3.47 -1.00 -3.06
N PHE A 83 2.87 -1.03 -4.25
CA PHE A 83 2.61 -2.25 -5.00
C PHE A 83 3.74 -2.56 -5.97
N GLN A 84 3.95 -3.84 -6.26
CA GLN A 84 4.91 -4.32 -7.25
C GLN A 84 4.67 -3.69 -8.65
N ASP A 85 3.42 -3.63 -9.10
CA ASP A 85 3.04 -3.09 -10.41
C ASP A 85 2.65 -1.60 -10.34
N PHE A 86 3.10 -0.87 -9.31
CA PHE A 86 2.82 0.55 -9.05
C PHE A 86 1.34 0.87 -8.83
N ASN A 87 0.42 0.22 -9.51
CA ASN A 87 -1.04 0.45 -9.49
C ASN A 87 -1.40 1.94 -9.64
N LEU A 88 -0.74 2.63 -10.57
CA LEU A 88 -1.09 3.99 -10.96
C LEU A 88 -2.27 3.95 -11.92
N LEU A 89 -3.14 4.95 -11.83
CA LEU A 89 -4.26 5.10 -12.76
C LEU A 89 -3.77 5.80 -14.04
N ASP A 90 -3.81 5.10 -15.17
CA ASP A 90 -3.34 5.61 -16.46
C ASP A 90 -4.17 6.79 -16.99
N THR A 91 -5.39 6.96 -16.49
CA THR A 91 -6.29 8.08 -16.83
C THR A 91 -6.03 9.34 -16.02
N HIS A 92 -5.08 9.29 -15.07
CA HIS A 92 -4.73 10.37 -14.17
C HIS A 92 -3.27 10.77 -14.36
N THR A 93 -2.98 12.06 -14.23
CA THR A 93 -1.61 12.57 -14.18
C THR A 93 -0.87 12.02 -12.95
N MET A 94 0.45 12.16 -12.93
CA MET A 94 1.25 11.78 -11.76
C MET A 94 0.85 12.58 -10.53
N PHE A 95 0.55 13.89 -10.68
CA PHE A 95 0.02 14.73 -9.61
C PHE A 95 -1.29 14.14 -9.04
N GLU A 96 -2.24 13.81 -9.90
CA GLU A 96 -3.55 13.29 -9.49
C GLU A 96 -3.42 11.92 -8.82
N ASN A 97 -2.51 11.06 -9.29
CA ASN A 97 -2.20 9.78 -8.65
C ASN A 97 -1.68 9.98 -7.21
N ILE A 98 -0.77 10.95 -7.00
CA ILE A 98 -0.24 11.26 -5.65
C ILE A 98 -1.32 11.92 -4.79
N ALA A 99 -2.13 12.83 -5.36
CA ALA A 99 -3.15 13.58 -4.63
C ALA A 99 -4.38 12.73 -4.21
N MET A 100 -4.58 11.57 -4.82
CA MET A 100 -5.77 10.74 -4.62
C MET A 100 -6.03 10.39 -3.14
N PRO A 101 -5.06 9.90 -2.34
CA PRO A 101 -5.27 9.61 -0.93
C PRO A 101 -5.70 10.84 -0.13
N LEU A 102 -5.16 12.01 -0.44
CA LEU A 102 -5.54 13.28 0.20
C LEU A 102 -7.00 13.64 -0.09
N SER A 103 -7.43 13.43 -1.35
CA SER A 103 -8.81 13.68 -1.76
C SER A 103 -9.79 12.74 -1.05
N LEU A 104 -9.43 11.47 -0.90
CA LEU A 104 -10.21 10.47 -0.16
C LEU A 104 -10.28 10.78 1.35
N ALA A 105 -9.21 11.36 1.90
CA ALA A 105 -9.14 11.82 3.28
C ALA A 105 -9.86 13.17 3.50
N HIS A 106 -10.49 13.73 2.47
CA HIS A 106 -11.16 15.02 2.52
C HIS A 106 -10.26 16.18 2.98
N VAL A 107 -8.97 16.12 2.66
CA VAL A 107 -8.01 17.20 2.89
C VAL A 107 -8.45 18.44 2.09
N LYS A 108 -8.31 19.61 2.69
CA LYS A 108 -8.67 20.88 2.03
C LYS A 108 -7.89 21.08 0.75
N LYS A 109 -8.57 21.55 -0.28
CA LYS A 109 -8.00 21.69 -1.63
C LYS A 109 -6.71 22.52 -1.64
N GLU A 110 -6.64 23.52 -0.79
CA GLU A 110 -5.49 24.43 -0.66
C GLU A 110 -4.24 23.72 -0.11
N GLU A 111 -4.41 22.62 0.62
CA GLU A 111 -3.32 21.86 1.24
C GLU A 111 -2.78 20.74 0.33
N ILE A 112 -3.56 20.30 -0.68
CA ILE A 112 -3.20 19.15 -1.53
C ILE A 112 -1.95 19.47 -2.35
N ALA A 113 -1.96 20.56 -3.11
CA ALA A 113 -0.85 20.90 -3.99
C ALA A 113 0.48 21.12 -3.24
N PRO A 114 0.53 21.85 -2.10
CA PRO A 114 1.75 21.96 -1.31
C PRO A 114 2.34 20.60 -0.90
N ARG A 115 1.53 19.69 -0.35
CA ARG A 115 2.01 18.38 0.10
C ARG A 115 2.52 17.51 -1.06
N VAL A 116 1.83 17.53 -2.19
CA VAL A 116 2.25 16.78 -3.39
C VAL A 116 3.58 17.32 -3.92
N ASN A 117 3.72 18.67 -4.00
CA ASN A 117 4.93 19.30 -4.52
C ASN A 117 6.15 19.06 -3.61
N GLU A 118 5.98 19.10 -2.30
CA GLU A 118 7.04 18.82 -1.33
C GLU A 118 7.61 17.40 -1.53
N LEU A 119 6.75 16.38 -1.56
CA LEU A 119 7.19 15.02 -1.81
C LEU A 119 7.77 14.81 -3.21
N ALA A 120 7.23 15.50 -4.21
CA ALA A 120 7.75 15.42 -5.57
C ALA A 120 9.16 16.04 -5.68
N GLU A 121 9.43 17.09 -4.89
CA GLU A 121 10.76 17.71 -4.77
C GLU A 121 11.75 16.74 -4.13
N ASP A 122 11.40 16.16 -2.97
CA ASP A 122 12.23 15.20 -2.26
C ASP A 122 12.59 13.98 -3.10
N MET A 123 11.67 13.54 -3.97
CA MET A 123 11.86 12.39 -4.86
C MET A 123 12.43 12.76 -6.24
N GLY A 124 12.66 14.05 -6.52
CA GLY A 124 13.19 14.52 -7.81
C GLY A 124 12.29 14.19 -8.99
N ILE A 125 10.96 14.38 -8.86
CA ILE A 125 9.96 14.07 -9.88
C ILE A 125 9.01 15.23 -10.20
N GLN A 126 9.37 16.46 -9.82
CA GLN A 126 8.52 17.64 -10.05
C GLN A 126 8.15 17.86 -11.51
N ASP A 127 9.10 17.59 -12.42
CA ASP A 127 8.92 17.71 -13.88
C ASP A 127 7.97 16.64 -14.46
N LEU A 128 7.61 15.63 -13.67
CA LEU A 128 6.73 14.54 -14.07
C LEU A 128 5.27 14.76 -13.66
N LEU A 129 4.97 15.70 -12.78
CA LEU A 129 3.65 15.84 -12.16
C LEU A 129 2.50 16.01 -13.16
N ASN A 130 2.77 16.64 -14.31
CA ASN A 130 1.77 16.84 -15.37
C ASN A 130 1.73 15.71 -16.41
N LYS A 131 2.60 14.70 -16.30
CA LYS A 131 2.64 13.56 -17.21
C LYS A 131 1.70 12.45 -16.76
N PHE A 132 1.35 11.58 -17.69
CA PHE A 132 0.61 10.35 -17.42
C PHE A 132 1.56 9.16 -17.20
N PRO A 133 1.13 8.07 -16.52
CA PRO A 133 1.96 6.91 -16.25
C PRO A 133 2.64 6.29 -17.48
N TYR A 134 1.93 6.25 -18.61
CA TYR A 134 2.48 5.71 -19.88
C TYR A 134 3.60 6.56 -20.51
N GLU A 135 3.77 7.81 -20.07
CA GLU A 135 4.85 8.71 -20.54
C GLU A 135 6.12 8.59 -19.70
N CYS A 136 6.13 7.74 -18.67
CA CYS A 136 7.18 7.68 -17.66
C CYS A 136 7.85 6.31 -17.59
N SER A 137 9.13 6.29 -17.21
CA SER A 137 9.89 5.05 -17.00
C SER A 137 9.39 4.29 -15.76
N GLY A 138 9.78 3.01 -15.62
CA GLY A 138 9.45 2.18 -14.45
C GLY A 138 9.91 2.83 -13.14
N GLY A 139 11.17 3.30 -13.08
CA GLY A 139 11.70 3.96 -11.89
C GLY A 139 11.01 5.29 -11.58
N GLN A 140 10.56 6.04 -12.58
CA GLN A 140 9.75 7.26 -12.38
C GLN A 140 8.38 6.92 -11.80
N ARG A 141 7.69 5.93 -12.35
CA ARG A 141 6.41 5.43 -11.82
C ARG A 141 6.54 4.91 -10.39
N GLN A 142 7.64 4.22 -10.07
CA GLN A 142 7.92 3.74 -8.72
C GLN A 142 8.04 4.91 -7.72
N ARG A 143 8.80 5.97 -8.05
CA ARG A 143 8.91 7.15 -7.18
C ARG A 143 7.55 7.82 -6.97
N VAL A 144 6.71 7.91 -7.99
CA VAL A 144 5.33 8.41 -7.86
C VAL A 144 4.49 7.52 -6.94
N ALA A 145 4.59 6.20 -7.06
CA ALA A 145 3.88 5.26 -6.18
C ALA A 145 4.35 5.40 -4.71
N ILE A 146 5.64 5.66 -4.49
CA ILE A 146 6.17 5.96 -3.15
C ILE A 146 5.61 7.28 -2.63
N CYS A 147 5.61 8.37 -3.42
CA CYS A 147 4.98 9.64 -3.02
C CYS A 147 3.51 9.44 -2.65
N ARG A 148 2.75 8.71 -3.46
CA ARG A 148 1.34 8.41 -3.19
C ARG A 148 1.16 7.66 -1.87
N ALA A 149 2.06 6.73 -1.55
CA ALA A 149 2.00 5.99 -0.29
C ALA A 149 2.29 6.87 0.93
N LEU A 150 3.13 7.90 0.78
CA LEU A 150 3.61 8.73 1.89
C LEU A 150 2.77 10.01 2.12
N VAL A 151 1.99 10.45 1.13
CA VAL A 151 1.37 11.79 1.10
C VAL A 151 0.40 12.08 2.26
N ASN A 152 -0.19 11.05 2.86
CA ASN A 152 -1.04 11.14 4.06
C ASN A 152 -0.29 10.96 5.38
N HIS A 153 1.05 10.89 5.37
CA HIS A 153 1.87 10.59 6.56
C HIS A 153 1.40 9.32 7.30
N PRO A 154 1.35 8.17 6.61
CA PRO A 154 0.83 6.94 7.19
C PRO A 154 1.69 6.46 8.37
N HIS A 155 1.05 5.82 9.35
CA HIS A 155 1.75 5.17 10.46
C HIS A 155 2.42 3.86 10.05
N ILE A 156 1.89 3.19 9.02
CA ILE A 156 2.39 1.91 8.54
C ILE A 156 2.59 1.99 7.03
N ILE A 157 3.78 1.65 6.57
CA ILE A 157 4.07 1.48 5.14
C ILE A 157 4.17 -0.01 4.85
N VAL A 158 3.40 -0.46 3.89
CA VAL A 158 3.41 -1.84 3.41
C VAL A 158 3.89 -1.86 1.97
N ALA A 159 4.96 -2.62 1.71
CA ALA A 159 5.54 -2.71 0.38
C ALA A 159 5.63 -4.18 -0.08
N ASP A 160 5.07 -4.47 -1.23
CA ASP A 160 5.16 -5.78 -1.88
C ASP A 160 6.12 -5.67 -3.07
N GLU A 161 7.30 -6.29 -2.96
CA GLU A 161 8.41 -6.26 -3.93
C GLU A 161 8.76 -4.84 -4.44
N PRO A 162 9.00 -3.85 -3.56
CA PRO A 162 9.11 -2.44 -3.95
C PRO A 162 10.28 -2.11 -4.89
N THR A 163 11.20 -3.04 -5.07
CA THR A 163 12.38 -2.88 -5.94
C THR A 163 12.38 -3.82 -7.15
N GLY A 164 11.35 -4.66 -7.29
CA GLY A 164 11.29 -5.69 -8.34
C GLY A 164 11.34 -5.15 -9.78
N ASN A 165 10.93 -3.90 -9.97
CA ASN A 165 10.91 -3.24 -11.27
C ASN A 165 11.98 -2.13 -11.40
N LEU A 166 12.96 -2.05 -10.48
CA LEU A 166 14.08 -1.13 -10.57
C LEU A 166 15.29 -1.83 -11.20
N ASP A 167 15.93 -1.17 -12.15
CA ASP A 167 17.21 -1.60 -12.67
C ASP A 167 18.27 -1.53 -11.55
N SER A 168 19.22 -2.44 -11.56
CA SER A 168 20.30 -2.56 -10.55
C SER A 168 21.21 -1.33 -10.42
N ALA A 169 20.96 -0.26 -11.18
CA ALA A 169 21.70 1.00 -11.19
C ALA A 169 20.94 2.18 -10.55
N ASN A 170 19.72 1.97 -10.01
CA ASN A 170 18.89 3.00 -9.36
C ASN A 170 18.73 2.74 -7.87
#